data_37833a39058ced8db36f3476117afc1e
#
_entry.id   37833a39058ced8db36f3476117afc1e
#
_cell.length_a   1.000
_cell.length_b   1.000
_cell.length_c   1.000
_cell.angle_alpha   90.00
_cell.angle_beta   90.00
_cell.angle_gamma   90.00
#
_symmetry.space_group_name_H-M   'P 1'
#
loop_
_entity.id
_entity.type
_entity.pdbx_description
1 polymer ?
#
loop_
_entity_poly.entity_id
_entity_poly.type
_entity_poly.pdbx_seq_one_letter_code
_entity_poly.pdbx_strand_id
1 'polypeptide(L)'
;RCLIDETTEGIVFSATGCNYCDEFIETLKKPVKKINVGINDLVNKIKQDGRNKPYDCIVGLSGGVDSSFTLLKAKELGLRPLAVHMDNGWDSELAANNIKNLVVNLGVDLYTHVIDWDEYRELMEAFFEADVIDVELLYDNAMLAVDYQQANKYGLKYIVAGTNTLTEGFRMPKNWNWFKFDKKNIKSLGKLRNIKLNTFTA
;
A
#
# COMPACT_ATOMS: atom_id res chain seq x y z
N ARG A 1 9.66 -14.99 -18.81
CA ARG A 1 8.56 -14.06 -18.58
C ARG A 1 8.42 -13.69 -17.11
N CYS A 2 8.30 -14.66 -16.24
CA CYS A 2 8.33 -14.51 -14.78
C CYS A 2 9.49 -15.33 -14.20
N LEU A 3 9.78 -15.16 -12.91
CA LEU A 3 10.84 -15.89 -12.21
C LEU A 3 10.29 -17.07 -11.39
N ILE A 4 9.03 -17.47 -11.64
CA ILE A 4 8.42 -18.63 -10.97
C ILE A 4 9.05 -19.89 -11.54
N ASP A 5 9.46 -20.80 -10.68
CA ASP A 5 10.14 -22.04 -11.00
C ASP A 5 9.34 -23.27 -10.54
N GLU A 6 9.96 -24.43 -10.70
CA GLU A 6 9.36 -25.76 -10.39
C GLU A 6 9.07 -25.99 -8.89
N THR A 7 9.56 -25.14 -8.00
CA THR A 7 9.26 -25.24 -6.56
C THR A 7 7.84 -24.77 -6.24
N THR A 8 7.18 -24.11 -7.20
CA THR A 8 5.83 -23.59 -7.04
C THR A 8 4.79 -24.69 -7.19
N GLU A 9 3.96 -24.83 -6.18
CA GLU A 9 2.86 -25.80 -6.21
C GLU A 9 1.87 -25.50 -7.36
N GLY A 10 1.55 -26.54 -8.15
CA GLY A 10 0.61 -26.43 -9.26
C GLY A 10 1.12 -25.69 -10.48
N ILE A 11 2.44 -25.43 -10.58
CA ILE A 11 3.01 -24.83 -11.78
C ILE A 11 2.96 -25.83 -12.95
N VAL A 12 2.59 -25.30 -14.12
CA VAL A 12 2.62 -26.05 -15.40
C VAL A 12 3.36 -25.18 -16.43
N PHE A 13 4.45 -25.69 -16.96
CA PHE A 13 5.20 -25.01 -18.00
C PHE A 13 4.67 -25.35 -19.39
N SER A 14 4.66 -24.35 -20.28
CA SER A 14 4.35 -24.46 -21.70
C SER A 14 5.49 -23.94 -22.55
N ALA A 15 5.41 -24.09 -23.85
CA ALA A 15 6.40 -23.51 -24.77
C ALA A 15 6.51 -21.99 -24.69
N THR A 16 5.49 -21.32 -24.20
CA THR A 16 5.37 -19.85 -24.14
C THR A 16 5.49 -19.24 -22.75
N GLY A 17 5.57 -20.06 -21.69
CA GLY A 17 5.64 -19.59 -20.30
C GLY A 17 5.10 -20.60 -19.31
N CYS A 18 4.34 -20.14 -18.32
CA CYS A 18 3.69 -21.00 -17.35
C CYS A 18 2.23 -20.56 -17.15
N ASN A 19 1.43 -21.42 -16.52
CA ASN A 19 0.01 -21.16 -16.23
C ASN A 19 -0.22 -19.84 -15.48
N TYR A 20 0.67 -19.41 -14.57
CA TYR A 20 0.59 -18.10 -13.91
C TYR A 20 0.77 -16.93 -14.89
N CYS A 21 1.71 -17.05 -15.85
CA CYS A 21 1.85 -16.05 -16.91
C CYS A 21 0.61 -15.97 -17.80
N ASP A 22 0.05 -17.13 -18.15
CA ASP A 22 -1.13 -17.20 -19.01
C ASP A 22 -2.37 -16.62 -18.30
N GLU A 23 -2.55 -16.93 -17.00
CA GLU A 23 -3.62 -16.35 -16.17
C GLU A 23 -3.50 -14.83 -16.09
N PHE A 24 -2.28 -14.30 -15.89
CA PHE A 24 -2.05 -12.85 -15.85
C PHE A 24 -2.39 -12.18 -17.19
N ILE A 25 -1.92 -12.76 -18.31
CA ILE A 25 -2.23 -12.25 -19.66
C ILE A 25 -3.74 -12.27 -19.93
N GLU A 26 -4.43 -13.34 -19.54
CA GLU A 26 -5.88 -13.42 -19.69
C GLU A 26 -6.61 -12.39 -18.79
N THR A 27 -6.07 -12.09 -17.61
CA THR A 27 -6.60 -11.04 -16.73
C THR A 27 -6.46 -9.66 -17.37
N LEU A 28 -5.33 -9.38 -18.05
CA LEU A 28 -5.14 -8.11 -18.77
C LEU A 28 -6.06 -7.95 -19.99
N LYS A 29 -6.45 -9.05 -20.63
CA LYS A 29 -7.39 -9.04 -21.75
C LYS A 29 -8.85 -8.81 -21.33
N LYS A 30 -9.18 -9.12 -20.07
CA LYS A 30 -10.54 -8.90 -19.56
C LYS A 30 -10.82 -7.40 -19.46
N PRO A 31 -11.95 -6.93 -20.00
CA PRO A 31 -12.31 -5.54 -19.81
C PRO A 31 -12.41 -5.25 -18.33
N VAL A 32 -11.83 -4.13 -17.90
CA VAL A 32 -12.01 -3.63 -16.53
C VAL A 32 -13.52 -3.64 -16.25
N LYS A 33 -13.94 -4.36 -15.21
CA LYS A 33 -15.36 -4.38 -14.83
C LYS A 33 -15.83 -2.94 -14.73
N LYS A 34 -16.77 -2.54 -15.59
CA LYS A 34 -17.39 -1.22 -15.47
C LYS A 34 -17.98 -1.13 -14.08
N ILE A 35 -17.37 -0.31 -13.24
CA ILE A 35 -17.96 0.04 -11.95
C ILE A 35 -19.24 0.81 -12.33
N ASN A 36 -20.39 0.32 -11.87
CA ASN A 36 -21.69 0.97 -12.18
C ASN A 36 -21.86 2.35 -11.54
N VAL A 37 -20.89 2.77 -10.74
CA VAL A 37 -20.83 4.11 -10.11
C VAL A 37 -19.83 4.95 -10.92
N GLY A 38 -20.30 6.03 -11.51
CA GLY A 38 -19.43 6.98 -12.20
C GLY A 38 -18.42 7.60 -11.25
N ILE A 39 -17.24 7.94 -11.75
CA ILE A 39 -16.21 8.62 -10.95
C ILE A 39 -16.77 9.88 -10.28
N ASN A 40 -17.60 10.63 -10.96
CA ASN A 40 -18.24 11.84 -10.44
C ASN A 40 -19.18 11.55 -9.26
N ASP A 41 -19.93 10.45 -9.33
CA ASP A 41 -20.85 10.05 -8.24
C ASP A 41 -20.05 9.65 -7.01
N LEU A 42 -18.95 8.91 -7.19
CA LEU A 42 -18.05 8.55 -6.10
C LEU A 42 -17.42 9.81 -5.47
N VAL A 43 -16.91 10.72 -6.29
CA VAL A 43 -16.32 11.99 -5.82
C VAL A 43 -17.34 12.83 -5.07
N ASN A 44 -18.57 12.95 -5.58
CA ASN A 44 -19.65 13.66 -4.91
C ASN A 44 -19.98 13.05 -3.55
N LYS A 45 -20.01 11.73 -3.47
CA LYS A 45 -20.23 11.00 -2.22
C LYS A 45 -19.10 11.26 -1.20
N ILE A 46 -17.85 11.21 -1.65
CA ILE A 46 -16.68 11.53 -0.80
C ILE A 46 -16.79 12.95 -0.26
N LYS A 47 -17.07 13.93 -1.12
CA LYS A 47 -17.28 15.33 -0.72
C LYS A 47 -18.43 15.50 0.28
N GLN A 48 -19.55 14.82 0.05
CA GLN A 48 -20.70 14.86 0.94
C GLN A 48 -20.35 14.32 2.34
N ASP A 49 -19.68 13.18 2.41
CA ASP A 49 -19.25 12.56 3.66
C ASP A 49 -18.15 13.38 4.39
N GLY A 50 -17.38 14.18 3.66
CA GLY A 50 -16.35 15.09 4.19
C GLY A 50 -16.84 16.51 4.52
N ARG A 51 -18.10 16.87 4.27
CA ARG A 51 -18.61 18.25 4.25
C ARG A 51 -18.27 19.12 5.47
N ASN A 52 -18.27 18.53 6.67
CA ASN A 52 -18.00 19.27 7.92
C ASN A 52 -16.65 18.87 8.55
N LYS A 53 -15.73 18.41 7.73
CA LYS A 53 -14.42 17.90 8.16
C LYS A 53 -13.33 18.71 7.48
N PRO A 54 -12.10 18.75 8.04
CA PRO A 54 -10.99 19.46 7.42
C PRO A 54 -10.60 18.83 6.07
N TYR A 55 -10.78 17.51 5.92
CA TYR A 55 -10.44 16.74 4.71
C TYR A 55 -11.61 15.88 4.27
N ASP A 56 -11.57 15.43 3.00
CA ASP A 56 -12.56 14.51 2.42
C ASP A 56 -12.09 13.06 2.45
N CYS A 57 -10.78 12.86 2.29
CA CYS A 57 -10.15 11.54 2.22
C CYS A 57 -8.66 11.59 2.65
N ILE A 58 -8.10 10.40 2.89
CA ILE A 58 -6.66 10.18 3.00
C ILE A 58 -6.13 9.78 1.62
N VAL A 59 -4.91 10.22 1.29
CA VAL A 59 -4.13 9.70 0.16
C VAL A 59 -2.76 9.30 0.68
N GLY A 60 -2.44 8.00 0.62
CA GLY A 60 -1.10 7.49 0.94
C GLY A 60 -0.10 8.00 -0.11
N LEU A 61 1.03 8.55 0.32
CA LEU A 61 2.00 9.21 -0.54
C LEU A 61 3.41 8.66 -0.31
N SER A 62 3.95 7.94 -1.31
CA SER A 62 5.29 7.35 -1.27
C SER A 62 6.35 8.13 -2.07
N GLY A 63 5.96 9.21 -2.77
CA GLY A 63 6.83 9.92 -3.72
C GLY A 63 7.04 9.19 -5.06
N GLY A 64 6.47 8.01 -5.23
CA GLY A 64 6.40 7.28 -6.49
C GLY A 64 5.32 7.82 -7.43
N VAL A 65 5.36 7.41 -8.71
CA VAL A 65 4.48 7.94 -9.77
C VAL A 65 3.00 7.68 -9.48
N ASP A 66 2.63 6.48 -9.03
CA ASP A 66 1.23 6.10 -8.87
C ASP A 66 0.55 6.86 -7.72
N SER A 67 1.21 6.96 -6.56
CA SER A 67 0.71 7.73 -5.43
C SER A 67 0.65 9.23 -5.71
N SER A 68 1.67 9.76 -6.42
CA SER A 68 1.73 11.17 -6.84
C SER A 68 0.61 11.51 -7.82
N PHE A 69 0.37 10.64 -8.81
CA PHE A 69 -0.72 10.80 -9.77
C PHE A 69 -2.09 10.74 -9.07
N THR A 70 -2.24 9.84 -8.11
CA THR A 70 -3.47 9.72 -7.32
C THR A 70 -3.78 10.99 -6.54
N LEU A 71 -2.76 11.58 -5.88
CA LEU A 71 -2.92 12.85 -5.16
C LEU A 71 -3.29 14.00 -6.10
N LEU A 72 -2.60 14.10 -7.25
CA LEU A 72 -2.92 15.08 -8.29
C LEU A 72 -4.38 14.94 -8.75
N LYS A 73 -4.81 13.72 -9.08
CA LYS A 73 -6.19 13.47 -9.52
C LYS A 73 -7.23 13.77 -8.44
N ALA A 74 -6.95 13.44 -7.20
CA ALA A 74 -7.83 13.81 -6.08
C ALA A 74 -8.05 15.33 -6.02
N LYS A 75 -6.98 16.12 -6.18
CA LYS A 75 -7.07 17.59 -6.22
C LYS A 75 -7.79 18.10 -7.47
N GLU A 76 -7.49 17.59 -8.66
CA GLU A 76 -8.18 17.98 -9.91
C GLU A 76 -9.69 17.70 -9.85
N LEU A 77 -10.10 16.63 -9.17
CA LEU A 77 -11.51 16.31 -8.93
C LEU A 77 -12.14 17.17 -7.82
N GLY A 78 -11.37 18.07 -7.24
CA GLY A 78 -11.80 19.03 -6.23
C GLY A 78 -12.04 18.41 -4.85
N LEU A 79 -11.37 17.31 -4.53
CA LEU A 79 -11.30 16.77 -3.18
C LEU A 79 -10.29 17.56 -2.32
N ARG A 80 -10.47 17.48 -1.02
CA ARG A 80 -9.55 18.01 0.00
C ARG A 80 -8.83 16.83 0.68
N PRO A 81 -7.80 16.25 0.05
CA PRO A 81 -7.07 15.13 0.62
C PRO A 81 -6.15 15.58 1.75
N LEU A 82 -5.96 14.74 2.77
CA LEU A 82 -4.79 14.73 3.62
C LEU A 82 -3.80 13.74 3.03
N ALA A 83 -2.61 14.20 2.63
CA ALA A 83 -1.53 13.31 2.23
C ALA A 83 -0.92 12.68 3.48
N VAL A 84 -0.75 11.36 3.46
CA VAL A 84 -0.14 10.60 4.55
C VAL A 84 1.08 9.87 4.03
N HIS A 85 2.21 10.12 4.65
CA HIS A 85 3.48 9.50 4.32
C HIS A 85 4.02 8.77 5.55
N MET A 86 4.59 7.59 5.33
CA MET A 86 5.30 6.86 6.37
C MET A 86 6.78 6.77 6.01
N ASP A 87 7.61 7.42 6.80
CA ASP A 87 9.06 7.40 6.68
C ASP A 87 9.61 6.24 7.50
N ASN A 88 10.16 5.25 6.82
CA ASN A 88 10.79 4.07 7.39
C ASN A 88 12.34 4.13 7.35
N GLY A 89 12.90 5.27 7.01
CA GLY A 89 14.34 5.46 6.87
C GLY A 89 14.96 4.97 5.56
N TRP A 90 14.16 4.43 4.62
CA TRP A 90 14.61 3.92 3.32
C TRP A 90 14.21 4.81 2.14
N ASP A 91 13.64 5.98 2.41
CA ASP A 91 13.25 6.89 1.34
C ASP A 91 14.46 7.42 0.58
N SER A 92 14.39 7.37 -0.74
CA SER A 92 15.40 8.04 -1.56
C SER A 92 15.22 9.56 -1.48
N GLU A 93 16.32 10.31 -1.65
CA GLU A 93 16.25 11.78 -1.75
C GLU A 93 15.27 12.24 -2.82
N LEU A 94 15.19 11.49 -3.93
CA LEU A 94 14.25 11.77 -5.01
C LEU A 94 12.80 11.64 -4.53
N ALA A 95 12.46 10.56 -3.81
CA ALA A 95 11.11 10.35 -3.28
C ALA A 95 10.73 11.46 -2.29
N ALA A 96 11.62 11.79 -1.34
CA ALA A 96 11.41 12.86 -0.37
C ALA A 96 11.21 14.24 -1.05
N ASN A 97 12.02 14.55 -2.07
CA ASN A 97 11.87 15.78 -2.85
C ASN A 97 10.57 15.81 -3.66
N ASN A 98 10.16 14.67 -4.24
CA ASN A 98 8.88 14.55 -4.96
C ASN A 98 7.70 14.82 -4.02
N ILE A 99 7.69 14.21 -2.83
CA ILE A 99 6.65 14.43 -1.82
C ILE A 99 6.56 15.92 -1.48
N LYS A 100 7.69 16.54 -1.11
CA LYS A 100 7.74 17.95 -0.76
C LYS A 100 7.21 18.85 -1.87
N ASN A 101 7.71 18.67 -3.08
CA ASN A 101 7.32 19.47 -4.22
C ASN A 101 5.84 19.33 -4.56
N LEU A 102 5.34 18.09 -4.50
CA LEU A 102 3.95 17.79 -4.82
C LEU A 102 2.99 18.45 -3.82
N VAL A 103 3.20 18.28 -2.51
CA VAL A 103 2.30 18.84 -1.50
C VAL A 103 2.31 20.35 -1.49
N VAL A 104 3.49 20.98 -1.70
CA VAL A 104 3.62 22.45 -1.80
C VAL A 104 2.88 22.97 -3.03
N ASN A 105 3.12 22.38 -4.21
CA ASN A 105 2.51 22.86 -5.46
C ASN A 105 0.98 22.63 -5.51
N LEU A 106 0.48 21.56 -4.88
CA LEU A 106 -0.95 21.28 -4.82
C LEU A 106 -1.68 21.95 -3.65
N GLY A 107 -0.94 22.57 -2.72
CA GLY A 107 -1.51 23.15 -1.49
C GLY A 107 -2.26 22.07 -0.68
N VAL A 108 -1.58 20.96 -0.39
CA VAL A 108 -2.11 19.82 0.36
C VAL A 108 -1.36 19.68 1.66
N ASP A 109 -2.09 19.44 2.75
CA ASP A 109 -1.47 19.14 4.03
C ASP A 109 -0.85 17.73 4.01
N LEU A 110 0.33 17.62 4.61
CA LEU A 110 1.09 16.38 4.74
C LEU A 110 1.18 15.97 6.22
N TYR A 111 0.83 14.73 6.49
CA TYR A 111 1.17 14.06 7.74
C TYR A 111 2.28 13.04 7.46
N THR A 112 3.42 13.19 8.11
CA THR A 112 4.50 12.21 8.05
C THR A 112 4.59 11.47 9.38
N HIS A 113 4.51 10.14 9.31
CA HIS A 113 4.79 9.26 10.44
C HIS A 113 6.20 8.71 10.29
N VAL A 114 7.05 9.01 11.25
CA VAL A 114 8.41 8.42 11.31
C VAL A 114 8.32 7.15 12.15
N ILE A 115 8.73 6.03 11.57
CA ILE A 115 8.70 4.74 12.23
C ILE A 115 9.75 4.68 13.35
N ASP A 116 9.45 3.94 14.41
CA ASP A 116 10.46 3.60 15.42
C ASP A 116 11.46 2.62 14.78
N TRP A 117 12.67 3.14 14.49
CA TRP A 117 13.68 2.38 13.77
C TRP A 117 14.16 1.15 14.55
N ASP A 118 14.29 1.23 15.86
CA ASP A 118 14.76 0.11 16.66
C ASP A 118 13.74 -1.02 16.66
N GLU A 119 12.44 -0.71 16.83
CA GLU A 119 11.36 -1.70 16.74
C GLU A 119 11.29 -2.30 15.32
N TYR A 120 11.39 -1.48 14.28
CA TYR A 120 11.32 -1.92 12.89
C TYR A 120 12.49 -2.82 12.51
N ARG A 121 13.71 -2.44 12.85
CA ARG A 121 14.91 -3.22 12.60
C ARG A 121 14.84 -4.60 13.25
N GLU A 122 14.50 -4.65 14.53
CA GLU A 122 14.38 -5.92 15.27
C GLU A 122 13.32 -6.84 14.66
N LEU A 123 12.19 -6.26 14.19
CA LEU A 123 11.17 -7.02 13.48
C LEU A 123 11.67 -7.54 12.13
N MET A 124 12.36 -6.73 11.35
CA MET A 124 12.95 -7.16 10.10
C MET A 124 13.94 -8.32 10.32
N GLU A 125 14.82 -8.21 11.32
CA GLU A 125 15.75 -9.27 11.68
C GLU A 125 15.02 -10.56 12.07
N ALA A 126 13.91 -10.47 12.84
CA ALA A 126 13.09 -11.63 13.18
C ALA A 126 12.45 -12.28 11.92
N PHE A 127 12.07 -11.48 10.94
CA PHE A 127 11.52 -11.98 9.67
C PHE A 127 12.60 -12.67 8.84
N PHE A 128 13.82 -12.14 8.79
CA PHE A 128 14.95 -12.80 8.14
C PHE A 128 15.32 -14.12 8.83
N GLU A 129 15.37 -14.16 10.15
CA GLU A 129 15.64 -15.38 10.93
C GLU A 129 14.58 -16.47 10.71
N ALA A 130 13.35 -16.06 10.41
CA ALA A 130 12.23 -16.98 10.14
C ALA A 130 12.06 -17.31 8.65
N ASP A 131 13.01 -16.93 7.80
CA ASP A 131 12.97 -17.14 6.34
C ASP A 131 11.67 -16.64 5.69
N VAL A 132 11.12 -15.52 6.19
CA VAL A 132 9.92 -14.91 5.59
C VAL A 132 10.29 -14.21 4.30
N ILE A 133 9.70 -14.63 3.20
CA ILE A 133 9.98 -14.11 1.84
C ILE A 133 9.55 -12.64 1.72
N ASP A 134 8.36 -12.29 2.25
CA ASP A 134 7.77 -10.96 2.13
C ASP A 134 8.12 -10.09 3.35
N VAL A 135 9.30 -9.49 3.35
CA VAL A 135 9.72 -8.54 4.40
C VAL A 135 9.01 -7.20 4.31
N GLU A 136 8.48 -6.84 3.13
CA GLU A 136 7.65 -5.65 2.89
C GLU A 136 6.32 -5.70 3.66
N LEU A 137 5.89 -6.89 4.07
CA LEU A 137 4.70 -7.10 4.89
C LEU A 137 4.67 -6.19 6.12
N LEU A 138 5.81 -5.96 6.76
CA LEU A 138 5.91 -5.07 7.93
C LEU A 138 5.58 -3.63 7.55
N TYR A 139 6.21 -3.12 6.51
CA TYR A 139 5.99 -1.76 6.02
C TYR A 139 4.54 -1.53 5.59
N ASP A 140 3.99 -2.43 4.79
CA ASP A 140 2.62 -2.32 4.31
C ASP A 140 1.59 -2.31 5.45
N ASN A 141 1.80 -3.14 6.49
CA ASN A 141 0.92 -3.13 7.67
C ASN A 141 1.02 -1.82 8.44
N ALA A 142 2.23 -1.30 8.66
CA ALA A 142 2.43 -0.05 9.36
C ALA A 142 1.84 1.13 8.57
N MET A 143 2.06 1.19 7.26
CA MET A 143 1.51 2.21 6.38
C MET A 143 -0.02 2.25 6.45
N LEU A 144 -0.67 1.09 6.31
CA LEU A 144 -2.13 1.01 6.42
C LEU A 144 -2.62 1.39 7.82
N ALA A 145 -1.93 0.98 8.88
CA ALA A 145 -2.29 1.36 10.24
C ALA A 145 -2.25 2.88 10.43
N VAL A 146 -1.23 3.55 9.92
CA VAL A 146 -1.11 5.02 9.95
C VAL A 146 -2.23 5.68 9.17
N ASP A 147 -2.54 5.20 7.97
CA ASP A 147 -3.66 5.71 7.16
C ASP A 147 -5.00 5.59 7.90
N TYR A 148 -5.28 4.43 8.51
CA TYR A 148 -6.49 4.23 9.31
C TYR A 148 -6.53 5.09 10.56
N GLN A 149 -5.41 5.28 11.24
CA GLN A 149 -5.32 6.17 12.41
C GLN A 149 -5.65 7.61 12.03
N GLN A 150 -5.08 8.12 10.93
CA GLN A 150 -5.39 9.45 10.45
C GLN A 150 -6.85 9.56 9.97
N ALA A 151 -7.35 8.56 9.26
CA ALA A 151 -8.75 8.52 8.86
C ALA A 151 -9.69 8.57 10.08
N ASN A 152 -9.40 7.80 11.12
CA ASN A 152 -10.17 7.78 12.36
C ASN A 152 -10.09 9.13 13.11
N LYS A 153 -8.88 9.70 13.22
CA LYS A 153 -8.64 10.99 13.88
C LYS A 153 -9.51 12.11 13.31
N TYR A 154 -9.65 12.15 11.99
CA TYR A 154 -10.45 13.16 11.30
C TYR A 154 -11.86 12.69 10.92
N GLY A 155 -12.26 11.48 11.35
CA GLY A 155 -13.56 10.89 11.05
C GLY A 155 -13.78 10.62 9.55
N LEU A 156 -12.73 10.37 8.77
CA LEU A 156 -12.79 10.14 7.33
C LEU A 156 -13.19 8.70 7.03
N LYS A 157 -13.90 8.51 5.92
CA LYS A 157 -14.39 7.17 5.49
C LYS A 157 -13.63 6.60 4.31
N TYR A 158 -12.76 7.39 3.69
CA TYR A 158 -12.12 7.02 2.43
C TYR A 158 -10.61 7.16 2.52
N ILE A 159 -9.93 6.10 2.13
CA ILE A 159 -8.50 6.07 1.85
C ILE A 159 -8.38 5.80 0.35
N VAL A 160 -7.69 6.67 -0.38
CA VAL A 160 -7.49 6.55 -1.82
C VAL A 160 -6.04 6.17 -2.05
N ALA A 161 -5.84 5.01 -2.67
CA ALA A 161 -4.51 4.47 -2.96
C ALA A 161 -4.24 4.45 -4.47
N GLY A 162 -2.99 4.69 -4.85
CA GLY A 162 -2.50 4.49 -6.22
C GLY A 162 -2.03 3.06 -6.40
N THR A 163 -2.68 2.32 -7.31
CA THR A 163 -2.28 0.97 -7.70
C THR A 163 -2.22 0.86 -9.22
N ASN A 164 -1.35 -0.01 -9.72
CA ASN A 164 -1.17 -0.21 -11.15
C ASN A 164 -1.29 -1.70 -11.51
N THR A 165 -2.37 -2.06 -12.20
CA THR A 165 -2.64 -3.45 -12.58
C THR A 165 -1.56 -4.04 -13.49
N LEU A 166 -0.90 -3.21 -14.32
CA LEU A 166 0.13 -3.70 -15.25
C LEU A 166 1.42 -4.09 -14.54
N THR A 167 1.79 -3.38 -13.48
CA THR A 167 3.03 -3.62 -12.73
C THR A 167 2.82 -4.44 -11.47
N GLU A 168 1.64 -4.37 -10.85
CA GLU A 168 1.32 -4.98 -9.56
C GLU A 168 0.25 -6.08 -9.65
N GLY A 169 -0.33 -6.30 -10.82
CA GLY A 169 -1.44 -7.24 -11.00
C GLY A 169 -1.02 -8.71 -11.10
N PHE A 170 0.29 -9.01 -11.15
CA PHE A 170 0.78 -10.38 -11.17
C PHE A 170 0.65 -11.01 -9.78
N ARG A 171 -0.03 -12.15 -9.73
CA ARG A 171 -0.23 -12.85 -8.46
C ARG A 171 0.95 -13.72 -8.11
N MET A 172 1.45 -13.55 -6.89
CA MET A 172 2.40 -14.49 -6.31
C MET A 172 1.73 -15.84 -6.05
N PRO A 173 2.45 -16.96 -6.17
CA PRO A 173 1.97 -18.27 -5.79
C PRO A 173 1.48 -18.29 -4.32
N LYS A 174 0.34 -18.94 -4.07
CA LYS A 174 -0.27 -18.94 -2.73
C LYS A 174 0.59 -19.60 -1.64
N ASN A 175 1.45 -20.54 -2.03
CA ASN A 175 2.36 -21.23 -1.12
C ASN A 175 3.65 -20.45 -0.83
N TRP A 176 3.88 -19.31 -1.51
CA TRP A 176 5.05 -18.47 -1.27
C TRP A 176 4.82 -17.45 -0.16
N ASN A 177 3.59 -16.97 0.02
CA ASN A 177 3.30 -15.91 0.97
C ASN A 177 2.17 -16.30 1.92
N TRP A 178 2.34 -15.95 3.20
CA TRP A 178 1.25 -15.97 4.17
C TRP A 178 0.31 -14.78 3.95
N PHE A 179 -0.86 -14.83 4.61
CA PHE A 179 -1.79 -13.70 4.55
C PHE A 179 -1.16 -12.44 5.15
N LYS A 180 -0.98 -11.42 4.33
CA LYS A 180 -0.20 -10.23 4.62
C LYS A 180 -0.64 -9.47 5.89
N PHE A 181 -1.94 -9.46 6.18
CA PHE A 181 -2.52 -8.71 7.29
C PHE A 181 -2.84 -9.60 8.52
N ASP A 182 -2.10 -10.67 8.69
CA ASP A 182 -2.24 -11.54 9.87
C ASP A 182 -1.44 -11.02 11.07
N LYS A 183 -2.12 -10.23 11.92
CA LYS A 183 -1.55 -9.71 13.17
C LYS A 183 -0.98 -10.81 14.09
N LYS A 184 -1.59 -12.02 14.08
CA LYS A 184 -1.09 -13.14 14.91
C LYS A 184 0.25 -13.63 14.41
N ASN A 185 0.43 -13.71 13.10
CA ASN A 185 1.69 -14.09 12.46
C ASN A 185 2.79 -13.07 12.82
N ILE A 186 2.55 -11.78 12.60
CA ILE A 186 3.51 -10.72 12.93
C ILE A 186 3.92 -10.75 14.39
N LYS A 187 2.94 -10.90 15.30
CA LYS A 187 3.22 -11.02 16.76
C LYS A 187 4.00 -12.26 17.11
N SER A 188 3.75 -13.38 16.44
CA SER A 188 4.49 -14.63 16.70
C SER A 188 5.94 -14.51 16.28
N LEU A 189 6.21 -13.86 15.14
CA LEU A 189 7.57 -13.59 14.67
C LEU A 189 8.31 -12.60 15.59
N GLY A 190 7.66 -11.53 16.03
CA GLY A 190 8.23 -10.59 16.99
C GLY A 190 8.60 -11.24 18.34
N LYS A 191 7.92 -12.31 18.77
CA LYS A 191 8.28 -13.06 19.98
C LYS A 191 9.61 -13.78 19.89
N LEU A 192 10.09 -14.12 18.69
CA LEU A 192 11.39 -14.76 18.50
C LEU A 192 12.52 -13.91 19.09
N ARG A 193 12.36 -12.59 19.09
CA ARG A 193 13.34 -11.63 19.62
C ARG A 193 12.84 -10.85 20.83
N ASN A 194 11.78 -11.29 21.49
CA ASN A 194 11.16 -10.64 22.67
C ASN A 194 10.72 -9.19 22.43
N ILE A 195 10.30 -8.85 21.20
CA ILE A 195 9.92 -7.49 20.82
C ILE A 195 8.57 -7.13 21.42
N LYS A 196 8.49 -5.97 22.07
CA LYS A 196 7.22 -5.34 22.45
C LYS A 196 6.75 -4.49 21.27
N LEU A 197 5.72 -4.96 20.59
CA LEU A 197 5.16 -4.23 19.44
C LEU A 197 4.32 -3.05 19.94
N ASN A 198 4.79 -1.84 19.71
CA ASN A 198 4.09 -0.60 20.06
C ASN A 198 3.45 0.04 18.83
N THR A 199 4.20 0.18 17.75
CA THR A 199 3.76 0.87 16.52
C THR A 199 2.92 -0.04 15.62
N PHE A 200 3.28 -1.32 15.52
CA PHE A 200 2.63 -2.29 14.62
C PHE A 200 1.35 -2.94 15.16
N THR A 201 0.89 -2.56 16.34
CA THR A 201 -0.27 -3.20 16.99
C THR A 201 -1.45 -2.29 17.26
N ALA A 202 -1.40 -1.07 16.76
CA ALA A 202 -2.49 -0.12 16.91
C ALA A 202 -3.75 -0.53 16.15
#